data_6ef585878fbcf5f82f66e747a094f1db
#
_entry.id   6ef585878fbcf5f82f66e747a094f1db
#
_cell.length_a   1.000
_cell.length_b   1.000
_cell.length_c   1.000
_cell.angle_alpha   90.00
_cell.angle_beta   90.00
_cell.angle_gamma   90.00
#
_symmetry.space_group_name_H-M   'P 1'
#
loop_
_entity.id
_entity.type
_entity.pdbx_description
1 polymer ?
#
loop_
_entity_poly.entity_id
_entity_poly.type
_entity_poly.pdbx_seq_one_letter_code
_entity_poly.pdbx_strand_id
1 'polypeptide(L)'
;MKQIYSCITRRVNPNSGVLLIVMNYTGDILHFGLAREKAKAAGIDVDMVVVADDVGVGREKNGKVGRRGIAGTVLVHKIVGALAATTAGASLKEASALAKLVAANLVSVGSSLAHVHVPGRAITADEDEGALKPDEIEIGMGIHNEQGYKRVKTPELPELVRILLDQLLSKEDKDRNYLEDVENIEGWVLMLNNLGGVSPLEMGAITAEVSKQLGRLILGSRLEGLC
;
A
#
# COMPACT_ATOMS: atom_id res chain seq x y z
N MET A 1 -4.49 -20.77 -6.90
CA MET A 1 -5.76 -21.25 -6.33
C MET A 1 -5.61 -22.54 -5.52
N LYS A 2 -5.12 -23.68 -6.05
CA LYS A 2 -4.98 -24.97 -5.30
C LYS A 2 -4.17 -24.82 -4.00
N GLN A 3 -3.04 -24.09 -4.03
CA GLN A 3 -2.19 -23.85 -2.84
C GLN A 3 -2.91 -23.02 -1.80
N ILE A 4 -3.60 -21.94 -2.21
CA ILE A 4 -4.38 -21.06 -1.30
C ILE A 4 -5.44 -21.89 -0.58
N TYR A 5 -6.23 -22.67 -1.30
CA TYR A 5 -7.24 -23.55 -0.73
C TYR A 5 -6.64 -24.58 0.24
N SER A 6 -5.49 -25.17 -0.11
CA SER A 6 -4.77 -26.08 0.78
C SER A 6 -4.28 -25.39 2.06
N CYS A 7 -3.85 -24.13 1.99
CA CYS A 7 -3.48 -23.35 3.18
C CYS A 7 -4.70 -23.13 4.08
N ILE A 8 -5.84 -22.71 3.53
CA ILE A 8 -7.08 -22.48 4.29
C ILE A 8 -7.52 -23.76 5.01
N THR A 9 -7.43 -24.93 4.35
CA THR A 9 -7.99 -26.18 4.88
C THR A 9 -7.02 -26.99 5.74
N ARG A 10 -5.70 -26.80 5.62
CA ARG A 10 -4.69 -27.69 6.20
C ARG A 10 -3.60 -26.99 7.01
N ARG A 11 -3.41 -25.67 6.85
CA ARG A 11 -2.28 -24.96 7.44
C ARG A 11 -2.71 -23.96 8.52
N VAL A 12 -3.96 -23.56 8.52
CA VAL A 12 -4.55 -22.71 9.56
C VAL A 12 -5.69 -23.45 10.24
N ASN A 13 -6.08 -23.01 11.44
CA ASN A 13 -7.22 -23.62 12.13
C ASN A 13 -8.55 -23.16 11.48
N PRO A 14 -9.22 -24.00 10.69
CA PRO A 14 -10.45 -23.59 10.00
C PRO A 14 -11.63 -23.37 10.96
N ASN A 15 -11.57 -23.94 12.17
CA ASN A 15 -12.64 -23.79 13.16
C ASN A 15 -12.71 -22.40 13.79
N SER A 16 -11.62 -21.64 13.72
CA SER A 16 -11.56 -20.24 14.21
C SER A 16 -11.97 -19.23 13.14
N GLY A 17 -12.28 -19.70 11.93
CA GLY A 17 -12.44 -18.85 10.75
C GLY A 17 -11.11 -18.42 10.14
N VAL A 18 -11.15 -17.98 8.89
CA VAL A 18 -9.96 -17.58 8.13
C VAL A 18 -10.17 -16.22 7.48
N LEU A 19 -9.32 -15.26 7.79
CA LEU A 19 -9.28 -13.96 7.11
C LEU A 19 -8.19 -13.97 6.04
N LEU A 20 -8.58 -13.71 4.80
CA LEU A 20 -7.67 -13.49 3.67
C LEU A 20 -7.46 -11.99 3.50
N ILE A 21 -6.22 -11.52 3.64
CA ILE A 21 -5.82 -10.14 3.34
C ILE A 21 -5.06 -10.18 2.03
N VAL A 22 -5.58 -9.51 1.01
CA VAL A 22 -5.14 -9.65 -0.37
C VAL A 22 -4.88 -8.27 -0.97
N MET A 23 -3.75 -8.10 -1.64
CA MET A 23 -3.46 -6.89 -2.41
C MET A 23 -4.35 -6.82 -3.65
N ASN A 24 -4.75 -5.61 -4.04
CA ASN A 24 -5.66 -5.41 -5.17
C ASN A 24 -4.94 -5.58 -6.52
N TYR A 25 -4.78 -6.82 -6.94
CA TYR A 25 -4.37 -7.22 -8.28
C TYR A 25 -5.35 -8.23 -8.85
N THR A 26 -5.70 -8.09 -10.13
CA THR A 26 -6.76 -8.89 -10.76
C THR A 26 -6.54 -10.39 -10.61
N GLY A 27 -5.31 -10.87 -10.83
CA GLY A 27 -4.97 -12.29 -10.67
C GLY A 27 -5.17 -12.80 -9.25
N ASP A 28 -4.73 -12.01 -8.26
CA ASP A 28 -4.86 -12.36 -6.85
C ASP A 28 -6.33 -12.35 -6.42
N ILE A 29 -7.08 -11.31 -6.77
CA ILE A 29 -8.51 -11.22 -6.45
C ILE A 29 -9.27 -12.43 -6.98
N LEU A 30 -9.01 -12.84 -8.22
CA LEU A 30 -9.66 -14.00 -8.82
C LEU A 30 -9.26 -15.31 -8.14
N HIS A 31 -7.96 -15.51 -7.88
CA HIS A 31 -7.47 -16.75 -7.30
C HIS A 31 -7.83 -16.91 -5.82
N PHE A 32 -7.69 -15.85 -5.01
CA PHE A 32 -8.08 -15.86 -3.61
C PHE A 32 -9.60 -15.89 -3.45
N GLY A 33 -10.34 -15.15 -4.27
CA GLY A 33 -11.79 -15.17 -4.30
C GLY A 33 -12.35 -16.56 -4.60
N LEU A 34 -11.83 -17.25 -5.62
CA LEU A 34 -12.25 -18.62 -5.92
C LEU A 34 -11.89 -19.61 -4.82
N ALA A 35 -10.73 -19.44 -4.15
CA ALA A 35 -10.36 -20.26 -3.00
C ALA A 35 -11.30 -20.04 -1.82
N ARG A 36 -11.69 -18.78 -1.55
CA ARG A 36 -12.69 -18.41 -0.55
C ARG A 36 -14.03 -19.10 -0.81
N GLU A 37 -14.57 -19.00 -2.03
CA GLU A 37 -15.87 -19.62 -2.34
C GLU A 37 -15.84 -21.14 -2.18
N LYS A 38 -14.74 -21.79 -2.59
CA LYS A 38 -14.57 -23.24 -2.35
C LYS A 38 -14.49 -23.61 -0.88
N ALA A 39 -13.82 -22.79 -0.07
CA ALA A 39 -13.72 -23.03 1.36
C ALA A 39 -15.08 -22.84 2.05
N LYS A 40 -15.84 -21.80 1.68
CA LYS A 40 -17.22 -21.60 2.14
C LYS A 40 -18.14 -22.78 1.78
N ALA A 41 -18.04 -23.28 0.53
CA ALA A 41 -18.81 -24.44 0.12
C ALA A 41 -18.43 -25.74 0.90
N ALA A 42 -17.22 -25.79 1.47
CA ALA A 42 -16.78 -26.85 2.36
C ALA A 42 -17.11 -26.61 3.85
N GLY A 43 -17.92 -25.57 4.17
CA GLY A 43 -18.35 -25.26 5.53
C GLY A 43 -17.34 -24.48 6.38
N ILE A 44 -16.27 -23.95 5.77
CA ILE A 44 -15.27 -23.16 6.49
C ILE A 44 -15.68 -21.68 6.43
N ASP A 45 -15.69 -21.01 7.59
CA ASP A 45 -15.95 -19.59 7.66
C ASP A 45 -14.72 -18.80 7.18
N VAL A 46 -14.87 -18.09 6.05
CA VAL A 46 -13.77 -17.36 5.39
C VAL A 46 -14.26 -15.98 4.97
N ASP A 47 -13.54 -14.93 5.38
CA ASP A 47 -13.72 -13.58 4.82
C ASP A 47 -12.47 -13.13 4.05
N MET A 48 -12.64 -12.11 3.21
CA MET A 48 -11.55 -11.56 2.40
C MET A 48 -11.61 -10.04 2.42
N VAL A 49 -10.48 -9.42 2.74
CA VAL A 49 -10.27 -7.98 2.70
C VAL A 49 -9.24 -7.66 1.65
N VAL A 50 -9.59 -6.70 0.80
CA VAL A 50 -8.73 -6.25 -0.31
C VAL A 50 -8.06 -4.95 0.11
N VAL A 51 -6.73 -4.89 -0.02
CA VAL A 51 -5.94 -3.70 0.26
C VAL A 51 -5.61 -2.99 -1.05
N ALA A 52 -5.94 -1.70 -1.10
CA ALA A 52 -5.82 -0.84 -2.27
C ALA A 52 -5.30 0.54 -1.84
N ASP A 53 -4.05 0.61 -1.39
CA ASP A 53 -3.46 1.76 -0.73
C ASP A 53 -2.72 2.72 -1.67
N ASP A 54 -2.42 2.32 -2.92
CA ASP A 54 -1.61 3.09 -3.87
C ASP A 54 -2.35 4.30 -4.44
N VAL A 55 -1.99 5.51 -3.98
CA VAL A 55 -2.53 6.75 -4.52
C VAL A 55 -1.86 7.20 -5.83
N GLY A 56 -0.78 6.56 -6.25
CA GLY A 56 -0.19 6.77 -7.58
C GLY A 56 -1.20 6.47 -8.70
N VAL A 57 -2.21 5.64 -8.40
CA VAL A 57 -3.39 5.44 -9.24
C VAL A 57 -4.51 6.37 -8.75
N GLY A 58 -4.71 7.49 -9.45
CA GLY A 58 -5.82 8.41 -9.17
C GLY A 58 -7.19 7.85 -9.54
N ARG A 59 -8.26 8.51 -9.09
CA ARG A 59 -9.65 8.11 -9.35
C ARG A 59 -9.99 8.09 -10.85
N GLU A 60 -9.43 9.00 -11.64
CA GLU A 60 -9.64 9.04 -13.09
C GLU A 60 -9.09 7.80 -13.80
N LYS A 61 -7.94 7.30 -13.35
CA LYS A 61 -7.30 6.07 -13.88
C LYS A 61 -7.80 4.80 -13.23
N ASN A 62 -8.56 4.91 -12.16
CA ASN A 62 -8.99 3.81 -11.30
C ASN A 62 -9.80 2.74 -12.04
N GLY A 63 -10.52 3.12 -13.08
CA GLY A 63 -11.30 2.23 -13.91
C GLY A 63 -12.20 1.29 -13.11
N LYS A 64 -12.32 0.04 -13.60
CA LYS A 64 -13.10 -1.01 -12.92
C LYS A 64 -12.29 -1.78 -11.87
N VAL A 65 -10.96 -1.61 -11.79
CA VAL A 65 -10.05 -2.45 -10.99
C VAL A 65 -9.72 -1.79 -9.65
N GLY A 66 -9.73 -0.48 -9.59
CA GLY A 66 -9.37 0.27 -8.39
C GLY A 66 -7.86 0.51 -8.24
N ARG A 67 -7.46 1.12 -7.10
CA ARG A 67 -6.07 1.34 -6.75
C ARG A 67 -5.35 0.00 -6.55
N ARG A 68 -4.06 -0.03 -6.82
CA ARG A 68 -3.19 -1.20 -6.52
C ARG A 68 -2.97 -1.32 -5.01
N GLY A 69 -2.67 -2.54 -4.53
CA GLY A 69 -2.13 -2.76 -3.21
C GLY A 69 -0.61 -2.68 -3.23
N ILE A 70 0.01 -1.97 -2.29
CA ILE A 70 1.46 -1.87 -2.14
C ILE A 70 1.88 -2.02 -0.68
N ALA A 71 2.94 -1.36 -0.23
CA ALA A 71 3.58 -1.57 1.06
C ALA A 71 2.66 -1.43 2.29
N GLY A 72 1.61 -0.61 2.23
CA GLY A 72 0.65 -0.45 3.33
C GLY A 72 -0.06 -1.73 3.74
N THR A 73 -0.11 -2.74 2.89
CA THR A 73 -0.62 -4.07 3.21
C THR A 73 0.06 -4.67 4.45
N VAL A 74 1.35 -4.37 4.67
CA VAL A 74 2.11 -4.82 5.86
C VAL A 74 1.50 -4.28 7.15
N LEU A 75 1.01 -3.04 7.16
CA LEU A 75 0.34 -2.46 8.33
C LEU A 75 -0.98 -3.16 8.61
N VAL A 76 -1.75 -3.50 7.59
CA VAL A 76 -3.00 -4.28 7.75
C VAL A 76 -2.69 -5.63 8.39
N HIS A 77 -1.69 -6.37 7.88
CA HIS A 77 -1.27 -7.64 8.43
C HIS A 77 -0.80 -7.52 9.89
N LYS A 78 0.02 -6.51 10.20
CA LYS A 78 0.59 -6.31 11.54
C LYS A 78 -0.47 -5.98 12.57
N ILE A 79 -1.37 -5.05 12.26
CA ILE A 79 -2.44 -4.60 13.17
C ILE A 79 -3.45 -5.72 13.41
N VAL A 80 -3.94 -6.36 12.35
CA VAL A 80 -4.93 -7.43 12.45
C VAL A 80 -4.33 -8.70 13.04
N GLY A 81 -3.08 -9.01 12.69
CA GLY A 81 -2.33 -10.13 13.27
C GLY A 81 -2.09 -9.95 14.78
N ALA A 82 -1.82 -8.72 15.23
CA ALA A 82 -1.72 -8.42 16.65
C ALA A 82 -3.05 -8.64 17.38
N LEU A 83 -4.18 -8.18 16.82
CA LEU A 83 -5.51 -8.46 17.37
C LEU A 83 -5.74 -9.98 17.50
N ALA A 84 -5.49 -10.73 16.44
CA ALA A 84 -5.67 -12.18 16.43
C ALA A 84 -4.75 -12.92 17.41
N ALA A 85 -3.54 -12.39 17.67
CA ALA A 85 -2.56 -13.02 18.55
C ALA A 85 -2.75 -12.68 20.03
N THR A 86 -3.24 -11.48 20.36
CA THR A 86 -3.31 -10.98 21.75
C THR A 86 -4.67 -11.10 22.38
N THR A 87 -5.72 -11.17 21.60
CA THR A 87 -7.09 -11.26 22.09
C THR A 87 -7.57 -12.70 21.99
N ALA A 88 -7.52 -13.43 23.10
CA ALA A 88 -8.08 -14.77 23.16
C ALA A 88 -9.60 -14.68 22.89
N GLY A 89 -10.03 -15.09 21.69
CA GLY A 89 -11.41 -15.05 21.28
C GLY A 89 -11.79 -13.95 20.28
N ALA A 90 -10.84 -13.25 19.67
CA ALA A 90 -11.15 -12.36 18.55
C ALA A 90 -11.83 -13.16 17.42
N SER A 91 -13.04 -12.78 17.08
CA SER A 91 -13.83 -13.42 16.03
C SER A 91 -13.33 -13.02 14.64
N LEU A 92 -13.61 -13.86 13.64
CA LEU A 92 -13.36 -13.51 12.23
C LEU A 92 -14.02 -12.18 11.86
N LYS A 93 -15.21 -11.92 12.39
CA LYS A 93 -15.97 -10.68 12.16
C LYS A 93 -15.22 -9.44 12.67
N GLU A 94 -14.69 -9.50 13.90
CA GLU A 94 -13.91 -8.40 14.50
C GLU A 94 -12.60 -8.17 13.74
N ALA A 95 -11.87 -9.25 13.43
CA ALA A 95 -10.64 -9.18 12.63
C ALA A 95 -10.89 -8.59 11.24
N SER A 96 -11.98 -9.00 10.58
CA SER A 96 -12.37 -8.47 9.28
C SER A 96 -12.81 -7.01 9.35
N ALA A 97 -13.56 -6.61 10.38
CA ALA A 97 -13.96 -5.22 10.56
C ALA A 97 -12.74 -4.31 10.78
N LEU A 98 -11.79 -4.73 11.63
CA LEU A 98 -10.54 -3.99 11.83
C LEU A 98 -9.71 -3.91 10.54
N ALA A 99 -9.59 -5.01 9.79
CA ALA A 99 -8.85 -5.02 8.52
C ALA A 99 -9.45 -4.04 7.51
N LYS A 100 -10.77 -3.99 7.39
CA LYS A 100 -11.49 -3.05 6.52
C LYS A 100 -11.29 -1.61 6.97
N LEU A 101 -11.36 -1.34 8.28
CA LEU A 101 -11.11 -0.01 8.84
C LEU A 101 -9.68 0.47 8.53
N VAL A 102 -8.68 -0.37 8.79
CA VAL A 102 -7.28 -0.02 8.49
C VAL A 102 -7.09 0.21 6.98
N ALA A 103 -7.58 -0.68 6.13
CA ALA A 103 -7.46 -0.56 4.68
C ALA A 103 -8.14 0.70 4.11
N ALA A 104 -9.26 1.13 4.71
CA ALA A 104 -9.98 2.34 4.31
C ALA A 104 -9.23 3.63 4.68
N ASN A 105 -8.41 3.60 5.75
CA ASN A 105 -7.64 4.74 6.25
C ASN A 105 -6.15 4.64 5.89
N LEU A 106 -5.83 3.97 4.81
CA LEU A 106 -4.46 3.69 4.37
C LEU A 106 -4.20 4.27 2.99
N VAL A 107 -3.14 5.05 2.89
CA VAL A 107 -2.62 5.59 1.62
C VAL A 107 -1.13 5.38 1.53
N SER A 108 -0.65 5.04 0.36
CA SER A 108 0.78 4.85 0.08
C SER A 108 1.14 5.42 -1.29
N VAL A 109 2.35 5.90 -1.42
CA VAL A 109 2.96 6.29 -2.69
C VAL A 109 4.42 5.90 -2.68
N GLY A 110 4.96 5.55 -3.82
CA GLY A 110 6.36 5.22 -3.97
C GLY A 110 7.06 6.06 -5.04
N SER A 111 8.38 6.06 -4.98
CA SER A 111 9.25 6.57 -6.03
C SER A 111 10.33 5.55 -6.32
N SER A 112 10.75 5.41 -7.57
CA SER A 112 11.77 4.46 -7.98
C SER A 112 12.83 5.12 -8.86
N LEU A 113 14.08 4.68 -8.68
CA LEU A 113 15.25 5.11 -9.44
C LEU A 113 15.47 4.27 -10.70
N ALA A 114 14.88 3.07 -10.73
CA ALA A 114 14.99 2.15 -11.85
C ALA A 114 13.82 1.16 -11.87
N HIS A 115 13.62 0.52 -13.00
CA HIS A 115 12.70 -0.62 -13.12
C HIS A 115 13.34 -1.89 -12.57
N VAL A 116 12.50 -2.81 -12.14
CA VAL A 116 12.92 -4.12 -11.63
C VAL A 116 13.19 -5.06 -12.82
N HIS A 117 14.30 -5.79 -12.76
CA HIS A 117 14.65 -6.80 -13.75
C HIS A 117 14.73 -8.18 -13.14
N VAL A 118 14.37 -9.19 -13.91
CA VAL A 118 14.52 -10.59 -13.49
C VAL A 118 16.00 -10.97 -13.53
N PRO A 119 16.62 -11.41 -12.44
CA PRO A 119 18.02 -11.81 -12.44
C PRO A 119 18.31 -12.89 -13.48
N GLY A 120 19.37 -12.70 -14.25
CA GLY A 120 19.80 -13.63 -15.29
C GLY A 120 19.01 -13.60 -16.60
N ARG A 121 17.97 -12.77 -16.71
CA ARG A 121 17.27 -12.50 -17.97
C ARG A 121 17.92 -11.32 -18.69
N ALA A 122 18.12 -11.45 -20.00
CA ALA A 122 18.55 -10.31 -20.81
C ALA A 122 17.44 -9.26 -20.87
N ILE A 123 17.83 -7.98 -20.79
CA ILE A 123 16.92 -6.85 -20.99
C ILE A 123 16.52 -6.83 -22.47
N THR A 124 15.25 -6.75 -22.77
CA THR A 124 14.75 -6.61 -24.14
C THR A 124 14.86 -5.16 -24.61
N ALA A 125 14.86 -4.93 -25.93
CA ALA A 125 14.91 -3.58 -26.50
C ALA A 125 13.75 -2.70 -25.98
N ASP A 126 12.54 -3.25 -25.89
CA ASP A 126 11.37 -2.53 -25.37
C ASP A 126 11.52 -2.17 -23.87
N GLU A 127 12.15 -3.06 -23.08
CA GLU A 127 12.45 -2.79 -21.66
C GLU A 127 13.51 -1.71 -21.52
N ASP A 128 14.50 -1.65 -22.42
CA ASP A 128 15.55 -0.64 -22.43
C ASP A 128 15.02 0.73 -22.89
N GLU A 129 14.19 0.77 -23.93
CA GLU A 129 13.51 1.99 -24.37
C GLU A 129 12.55 2.56 -23.30
N GLY A 130 11.93 1.69 -22.52
CA GLY A 130 11.06 2.05 -21.41
C GLY A 130 11.80 2.42 -20.12
N ALA A 131 13.10 2.18 -20.04
CA ALA A 131 13.90 2.39 -18.83
C ALA A 131 13.94 3.87 -18.41
N LEU A 132 14.16 4.10 -17.13
CA LEU A 132 14.42 5.45 -16.60
C LEU A 132 15.86 5.85 -16.97
N LYS A 133 16.03 7.11 -17.35
CA LYS A 133 17.36 7.67 -17.54
C LYS A 133 18.10 7.82 -16.21
N PRO A 134 19.44 7.88 -16.19
CA PRO A 134 20.22 7.97 -14.96
C PRO A 134 19.87 9.17 -14.05
N ASP A 135 19.29 10.22 -14.64
CA ASP A 135 18.88 11.44 -13.92
C ASP A 135 17.36 11.57 -13.77
N GLU A 136 16.62 10.50 -14.01
CA GLU A 136 15.16 10.45 -13.89
C GLU A 136 14.72 9.52 -12.75
N ILE A 137 13.57 9.86 -12.18
CA ILE A 137 12.84 9.01 -11.27
C ILE A 137 11.38 8.88 -11.73
N GLU A 138 10.75 7.79 -11.33
CA GLU A 138 9.33 7.58 -11.55
C GLU A 138 8.58 7.63 -10.23
N ILE A 139 7.50 8.42 -10.18
CA ILE A 139 6.64 8.57 -9.01
C ILE A 139 5.38 7.75 -9.21
N GLY A 140 5.05 6.92 -8.22
CA GLY A 140 3.87 6.07 -8.23
C GLY A 140 4.00 4.82 -9.10
N MET A 141 5.21 4.32 -9.38
CA MET A 141 5.41 3.05 -10.08
C MET A 141 4.86 1.87 -9.27
N GLY A 142 4.22 0.93 -9.95
CA GLY A 142 3.72 -0.30 -9.34
C GLY A 142 4.81 -1.35 -9.14
N ILE A 143 4.50 -2.37 -8.34
CA ILE A 143 5.47 -3.43 -7.94
C ILE A 143 5.82 -4.41 -9.08
N HIS A 144 5.08 -4.40 -10.19
CA HIS A 144 5.36 -5.19 -11.39
C HIS A 144 5.83 -4.31 -12.55
N ASN A 145 6.49 -3.18 -12.28
CA ASN A 145 6.85 -2.16 -13.26
C ASN A 145 5.64 -1.51 -13.97
N GLU A 146 4.44 -1.55 -13.36
CA GLU A 146 3.33 -0.78 -13.91
C GLU A 146 3.67 0.70 -13.88
N GLN A 147 3.37 1.39 -14.96
CA GLN A 147 3.65 2.81 -15.13
C GLN A 147 3.13 3.63 -13.95
N GLY A 148 3.98 4.50 -13.46
CA GLY A 148 3.65 5.45 -12.40
C GLY A 148 2.82 6.64 -12.87
N TYR A 149 2.62 7.56 -11.96
CA TYR A 149 1.92 8.79 -12.22
C TYR A 149 2.73 9.73 -13.12
N LYS A 150 4.03 9.88 -12.82
CA LYS A 150 4.88 10.86 -13.50
C LYS A 150 6.35 10.45 -13.46
N ARG A 151 7.07 10.69 -14.58
CA ARG A 151 8.53 10.70 -14.64
C ARG A 151 9.02 12.13 -14.51
N VAL A 152 10.01 12.34 -13.69
CA VAL A 152 10.62 13.66 -13.46
C VAL A 152 12.13 13.52 -13.38
N LYS A 153 12.85 14.60 -13.71
CA LYS A 153 14.27 14.69 -13.38
C LYS A 153 14.43 14.55 -11.88
N THR A 154 15.44 13.79 -11.44
CA THR A 154 15.69 13.54 -10.01
C THR A 154 15.79 14.86 -9.24
N PRO A 155 14.83 15.17 -8.37
CA PRO A 155 14.84 16.40 -7.57
C PRO A 155 15.74 16.22 -6.34
N GLU A 156 16.03 17.32 -5.68
CA GLU A 156 16.61 17.28 -4.35
C GLU A 156 15.67 16.61 -3.33
N LEU A 157 16.22 15.97 -2.29
CA LEU A 157 15.45 15.23 -1.32
C LEU A 157 14.27 15.98 -0.71
N PRO A 158 14.39 17.26 -0.29
CA PRO A 158 13.26 17.99 0.28
C PRO A 158 12.09 18.15 -0.71
N GLU A 159 12.41 18.36 -1.98
CA GLU A 159 11.40 18.50 -3.03
C GLU A 159 10.72 17.17 -3.34
N LEU A 160 11.47 16.06 -3.41
CA LEU A 160 10.91 14.73 -3.59
C LEU A 160 9.91 14.39 -2.47
N VAL A 161 10.32 14.61 -1.22
CA VAL A 161 9.47 14.37 -0.05
C VAL A 161 8.20 15.22 -0.12
N ARG A 162 8.32 16.49 -0.46
CA ARG A 162 7.16 17.37 -0.65
C ARG A 162 6.18 16.82 -1.70
N ILE A 163 6.69 16.42 -2.86
CA ILE A 163 5.85 15.83 -3.94
C ILE A 163 5.11 14.58 -3.44
N LEU A 164 5.80 13.71 -2.70
CA LEU A 164 5.18 12.48 -2.19
C LEU A 164 4.13 12.77 -1.11
N LEU A 165 4.42 13.68 -0.19
CA LEU A 165 3.47 14.07 0.86
C LEU A 165 2.25 14.80 0.28
N ASP A 166 2.43 15.64 -0.73
CA ASP A 166 1.32 16.30 -1.44
C ASP A 166 0.36 15.25 -2.06
N GLN A 167 0.88 14.18 -2.66
CA GLN A 167 0.02 13.12 -3.20
C GLN A 167 -0.75 12.34 -2.13
N LEU A 168 -0.20 12.21 -0.93
CA LEU A 168 -0.84 11.50 0.18
C LEU A 168 -1.89 12.36 0.90
N LEU A 169 -1.64 13.67 1.04
CA LEU A 169 -2.31 14.51 2.02
C LEU A 169 -3.03 15.73 1.42
N SER A 170 -2.77 16.09 0.15
CA SER A 170 -3.39 17.27 -0.47
C SER A 170 -4.90 17.10 -0.60
N LYS A 171 -5.66 18.06 -0.05
CA LYS A 171 -7.11 18.14 -0.20
C LYS A 171 -7.54 18.71 -1.55
N GLU A 172 -6.66 19.43 -2.22
CA GLU A 172 -6.92 20.06 -3.51
C GLU A 172 -6.85 19.05 -4.66
N ASP A 173 -6.04 18.00 -4.52
CA ASP A 173 -5.95 16.91 -5.48
C ASP A 173 -7.15 15.95 -5.34
N LYS A 174 -8.28 16.31 -5.94
CA LYS A 174 -9.51 15.51 -5.91
C LYS A 174 -9.35 14.13 -6.54
N ASP A 175 -8.34 13.94 -7.37
CA ASP A 175 -8.04 12.67 -8.01
C ASP A 175 -7.37 11.67 -7.03
N ARG A 176 -6.56 12.17 -6.07
CA ARG A 176 -5.75 11.36 -5.14
C ARG A 176 -6.10 11.50 -3.67
N ASN A 177 -6.96 12.43 -3.31
CA ASN A 177 -7.42 12.59 -1.93
C ASN A 177 -8.32 11.41 -1.52
N TYR A 178 -7.73 10.38 -0.92
CA TYR A 178 -8.42 9.19 -0.44
C TYR A 178 -8.62 9.16 1.07
N LEU A 179 -7.98 10.05 1.82
CA LEU A 179 -8.20 10.20 3.25
C LEU A 179 -9.29 11.24 3.49
N GLU A 180 -10.34 10.82 4.19
CA GLU A 180 -11.36 11.73 4.69
C GLU A 180 -10.88 12.36 6.01
N ASP A 181 -11.28 13.62 6.26
CA ASP A 181 -11.06 14.32 7.54
C ASP A 181 -9.62 14.36 8.07
N VAL A 182 -8.65 14.59 7.20
CA VAL A 182 -7.22 14.71 7.57
C VAL A 182 -6.98 15.69 8.72
N GLU A 183 -7.86 16.68 8.91
CA GLU A 183 -7.75 17.73 9.96
C GLU A 183 -8.12 17.21 11.36
N ASN A 184 -8.99 16.21 11.46
CA ASN A 184 -9.50 15.68 12.74
C ASN A 184 -8.75 14.42 13.19
N ILE A 185 -7.64 14.08 12.55
CA ILE A 185 -6.87 12.88 12.89
C ILE A 185 -6.06 13.12 14.16
N GLU A 186 -6.32 12.32 15.20
CA GLU A 186 -5.61 12.38 16.48
C GLU A 186 -4.15 11.93 16.38
N GLY A 187 -3.82 11.06 15.41
CA GLY A 187 -2.47 10.55 15.23
C GLY A 187 -2.26 9.86 13.89
N TRP A 188 -1.02 9.83 13.46
CA TRP A 188 -0.56 9.22 12.22
C TRP A 188 0.39 8.06 12.50
N VAL A 189 0.25 7.00 11.71
CA VAL A 189 1.27 5.95 11.62
C VAL A 189 1.99 6.12 10.29
N LEU A 190 3.27 6.47 10.36
CA LEU A 190 4.14 6.59 9.19
C LEU A 190 4.94 5.30 9.02
N MET A 191 4.91 4.73 7.82
CA MET A 191 5.78 3.64 7.40
C MET A 191 6.62 4.09 6.20
N LEU A 192 7.93 4.02 6.32
CA LEU A 192 8.86 4.20 5.22
C LEU A 192 9.37 2.82 4.78
N ASN A 193 9.11 2.48 3.53
CA ASN A 193 9.48 1.19 2.95
C ASN A 193 10.67 1.35 1.99
N ASN A 194 11.79 0.74 2.33
CA ASN A 194 12.95 0.66 1.45
C ASN A 194 12.77 -0.51 0.47
N LEU A 195 12.62 -0.21 -0.81
CA LEU A 195 12.52 -1.21 -1.89
C LEU A 195 13.87 -1.86 -2.25
N GLY A 196 14.95 -1.50 -1.54
CA GLY A 196 16.28 -2.07 -1.75
C GLY A 196 17.23 -1.19 -2.57
N GLY A 197 16.75 -0.10 -3.15
CA GLY A 197 17.57 0.83 -3.94
C GLY A 197 18.31 1.89 -3.13
N VAL A 198 18.10 1.97 -1.82
CA VAL A 198 18.64 3.02 -0.93
C VAL A 198 19.41 2.38 0.22
N SER A 199 20.56 2.93 0.54
CA SER A 199 21.34 2.48 1.68
C SER A 199 20.67 2.86 3.01
N PRO A 200 21.03 2.22 4.15
CA PRO A 200 20.52 2.59 5.47
C PRO A 200 20.80 4.06 5.84
N LEU A 201 21.92 4.63 5.40
CA LEU A 201 22.25 6.03 5.64
C LEU A 201 21.32 6.98 4.91
N GLU A 202 21.06 6.71 3.62
CA GLU A 202 20.11 7.48 2.82
C GLU A 202 18.68 7.35 3.36
N MET A 203 18.26 6.15 3.79
CA MET A 203 16.97 5.96 4.48
C MET A 203 16.87 6.79 5.75
N GLY A 204 17.96 6.94 6.50
CA GLY A 204 18.02 7.83 7.66
C GLY A 204 17.76 9.29 7.29
N ALA A 205 18.37 9.77 6.20
CA ALA A 205 18.16 11.12 5.70
C ALA A 205 16.71 11.33 5.19
N ILE A 206 16.17 10.36 4.44
CA ILE A 206 14.78 10.37 3.99
C ILE A 206 13.83 10.42 5.18
N THR A 207 14.05 9.58 6.19
CA THR A 207 13.21 9.53 7.39
C THR A 207 13.21 10.86 8.14
N ALA A 208 14.39 11.49 8.28
CA ALA A 208 14.51 12.79 8.93
C ALA A 208 13.74 13.88 8.17
N GLU A 209 13.88 13.93 6.84
CA GLU A 209 13.20 14.95 6.04
C GLU A 209 11.68 14.73 5.99
N VAL A 210 11.20 13.47 5.86
CA VAL A 210 9.77 13.17 5.91
C VAL A 210 9.18 13.56 7.27
N SER A 211 9.84 13.20 8.37
CA SER A 211 9.39 13.55 9.73
C SER A 211 9.33 15.08 9.94
N LYS A 212 10.31 15.80 9.43
CA LYS A 212 10.36 17.26 9.49
C LYS A 212 9.22 17.93 8.73
N GLN A 213 8.93 17.47 7.49
CA GLN A 213 7.87 18.04 6.67
C GLN A 213 6.48 17.64 7.20
N LEU A 214 6.28 16.38 7.56
CA LEU A 214 5.03 15.89 8.13
C LEU A 214 4.71 16.60 9.46
N GLY A 215 5.70 16.82 10.33
CA GLY A 215 5.53 17.57 11.57
C GLY A 215 5.07 19.01 11.33
N ARG A 216 5.56 19.66 10.28
CA ARG A 216 5.12 21.03 9.91
C ARG A 216 3.67 21.06 9.41
N LEU A 217 3.29 20.07 8.59
CA LEU A 217 1.92 19.94 8.09
C LEU A 217 0.91 19.74 9.23
N ILE A 218 1.23 18.86 10.18
CA ILE A 218 0.37 18.58 11.34
C ILE A 218 0.27 19.78 12.28
N LEU A 219 1.38 20.48 12.54
CA LEU A 219 1.41 21.67 13.40
C LEU A 219 0.72 22.86 12.72
N GLY A 220 0.90 23.04 11.41
CA GLY A 220 0.26 24.07 10.63
C GLY A 220 -1.27 23.94 10.65
N SER A 221 -1.80 22.76 10.43
CA SER A 221 -3.24 22.50 10.44
C SER A 221 -3.89 22.72 11.83
N ARG A 222 -3.15 22.48 12.93
CA ARG A 222 -3.62 22.76 14.30
C ARG A 222 -3.62 24.25 14.64
N LEU A 223 -2.78 25.05 14.01
CA LEU A 223 -2.74 26.51 14.25
C LEU A 223 -3.79 27.26 13.43
N GLU A 224 -4.14 26.77 12.25
CA GLU A 224 -5.20 27.38 11.43
C GLU A 224 -6.61 27.16 12.00
N GLY A 225 -6.81 26.13 12.83
CA GLY A 225 -8.06 25.87 13.54
C GLY A 225 -8.24 26.64 14.85
N LEU A 226 -7.28 27.54 15.21
CA LEU A 226 -7.29 28.35 16.44
C LEU A 226 -7.45 29.86 16.17
N CYS A 227 -7.72 30.26 14.94
CA CYS A 227 -7.98 31.66 14.54
C CYS A 227 -9.45 31.90 14.24
#